data_1321ac4a6cad4aa13d575df2b1f455e3
#
_entry.id   1321ac4a6cad4aa13d575df2b1f455e3
#
_cell.length_a   1.000
_cell.length_b   1.000
_cell.length_c   1.000
_cell.angle_alpha   90.00
_cell.angle_beta   90.00
_cell.angle_gamma   90.00
#
_symmetry.space_group_name_H-M   'P 1'
#
loop_
_entity.id
_entity.type
_entity.pdbx_description
1 polymer ?
#
loop_
_entity_poly.entity_id
_entity_poly.type
_entity_poly.pdbx_seq_one_letter_code
_entity_poly.pdbx_strand_id
1 'polypeptide(L)'
;MKNIAKLKKIKGDASFREFYRNKDKNSIYVISKKEKIKNLLIYDAINKILIKNKILAPKLISENYLNNYIEIQYFGDQTLYEIIKNKKNNKFKTFKKIVKILNKMQLIQDKKIKNFKNKFYKVHEYKNKILFDEAKLFCDWYVPKMLPKVKIIKFRKKFKSEIKNLLSTLNYKNDTFVHRDFHVSNLMYQNKKIAVIDSQDALIGNKAYDLASLIDDVRLKTSNKLKEKVFKFYIKTNKKIELNKFKRDFELLSILRNLKIIGIFMRLALRDNK
;
A
#
# COMPACT_ATOMS: atom_id res chain seq x y z
N MET A 1 -7.50 -28.76 -9.05
CA MET A 1 -6.79 -27.91 -10.05
C MET A 1 -7.31 -27.96 -11.47
N LYS A 2 -8.27 -28.82 -11.85
CA LYS A 2 -8.77 -28.92 -13.24
C LYS A 2 -9.43 -27.65 -13.82
N ASN A 3 -9.82 -26.66 -13.02
CA ASN A 3 -10.52 -25.45 -13.51
C ASN A 3 -9.65 -24.19 -13.67
N ILE A 4 -8.39 -24.21 -13.23
CA ILE A 4 -7.51 -23.02 -13.31
C ILE A 4 -7.01 -22.77 -14.74
N ALA A 5 -6.92 -23.81 -15.56
CA ALA A 5 -6.48 -23.71 -16.96
C ALA A 5 -7.38 -22.82 -17.84
N LYS A 6 -8.65 -22.62 -17.44
CA LYS A 6 -9.60 -21.72 -18.13
C LYS A 6 -9.57 -20.27 -17.64
N LEU A 7 -8.75 -19.95 -16.63
CA LEU A 7 -8.70 -18.63 -16.01
C LEU A 7 -7.66 -17.73 -16.72
N LYS A 8 -7.99 -16.46 -16.89
CA LYS A 8 -7.03 -15.48 -17.44
C LYS A 8 -6.13 -14.96 -16.32
N LYS A 9 -4.81 -15.20 -16.43
CA LYS A 9 -3.83 -14.63 -15.50
C LYS A 9 -3.84 -13.10 -15.62
N ILE A 10 -3.94 -12.41 -14.47
CA ILE A 10 -3.79 -10.96 -14.37
C ILE A 10 -2.32 -10.68 -14.07
N LYS A 11 -1.69 -9.78 -14.84
CA LYS A 11 -0.34 -9.31 -14.55
C LYS A 11 -0.38 -8.57 -13.21
N GLY A 12 0.32 -9.09 -12.20
CA GLY A 12 0.55 -8.43 -10.92
C GLY A 12 1.96 -7.85 -10.88
N ASP A 13 2.12 -6.71 -10.20
CA ASP A 13 3.44 -6.19 -9.85
C ASP A 13 4.06 -7.13 -8.80
N ALA A 14 5.33 -7.05 -8.57
CA ALA A 14 6.21 -7.62 -7.53
C ALA A 14 5.63 -8.54 -6.41
N SER A 15 4.42 -9.08 -6.55
CA SER A 15 3.76 -9.95 -5.58
C SER A 15 4.22 -11.42 -5.71
N PHE A 16 4.28 -12.12 -4.56
CA PHE A 16 4.42 -13.59 -4.55
C PHE A 16 3.08 -14.30 -4.76
N ARG A 17 1.97 -13.56 -4.80
CA ARG A 17 0.63 -14.05 -5.13
C ARG A 17 0.40 -13.98 -6.62
N GLU A 18 -0.38 -14.91 -7.13
CA GLU A 18 -0.86 -14.90 -8.50
C GLU A 18 -2.35 -14.63 -8.51
N PHE A 19 -2.78 -13.83 -9.46
CA PHE A 19 -4.18 -13.41 -9.62
C PHE A 19 -4.71 -13.94 -10.95
N TYR A 20 -5.87 -14.59 -10.90
CA TYR A 20 -6.52 -15.14 -12.09
C TYR A 20 -7.97 -14.69 -12.12
N ARG A 21 -8.39 -14.15 -13.26
CA ARG A 21 -9.78 -13.74 -13.47
C ARG A 21 -10.62 -14.93 -13.90
N ASN A 22 -11.73 -15.13 -13.19
CA ASN A 22 -12.84 -15.97 -13.62
C ASN A 22 -13.88 -15.08 -14.31
N LYS A 23 -14.00 -15.19 -15.65
CA LYS A 23 -14.94 -14.37 -16.40
C LYS A 23 -16.40 -14.76 -16.14
N ASP A 24 -16.68 -16.04 -15.98
CA ASP A 24 -18.03 -16.58 -15.81
C ASP A 24 -18.67 -16.15 -14.50
N LYS A 25 -17.86 -16.07 -13.42
CA LYS A 25 -18.32 -15.68 -12.07
C LYS A 25 -18.04 -14.22 -11.73
N ASN A 26 -17.41 -13.46 -12.62
CA ASN A 26 -16.97 -12.09 -12.36
C ASN A 26 -16.19 -11.95 -11.05
N SER A 27 -15.24 -12.86 -10.83
CA SER A 27 -14.43 -12.99 -9.61
C SER A 27 -12.94 -13.12 -9.92
N ILE A 28 -12.12 -13.06 -8.86
CA ILE A 28 -10.67 -13.25 -8.93
C ILE A 28 -10.25 -14.38 -7.99
N TYR A 29 -9.48 -15.32 -8.51
CA TYR A 29 -8.73 -16.27 -7.70
C TYR A 29 -7.39 -15.67 -7.30
N VAL A 30 -7.10 -15.68 -6.01
CA VAL A 30 -5.83 -15.26 -5.42
C VAL A 30 -5.12 -16.52 -4.93
N ILE A 31 -4.03 -16.88 -5.59
CA ILE A 31 -3.24 -18.07 -5.27
C ILE A 31 -1.97 -17.62 -4.56
N SER A 32 -1.66 -18.24 -3.43
CA SER A 32 -0.43 -18.00 -2.68
C SER A 32 0.52 -19.19 -2.81
N LYS A 33 1.82 -18.95 -2.69
CA LYS A 33 2.78 -20.03 -2.46
C LYS A 33 2.48 -20.72 -1.12
N LYS A 34 2.73 -22.04 -1.04
CA LYS A 34 2.42 -22.87 0.15
C LYS A 34 3.06 -22.31 1.43
N GLU A 35 4.31 -21.91 1.37
CA GLU A 35 5.06 -21.33 2.49
C GLU A 35 4.54 -19.95 2.95
N LYS A 36 3.71 -19.29 2.14
CA LYS A 36 3.12 -17.97 2.42
C LYS A 36 1.60 -17.97 2.53
N ILE A 37 1.00 -19.16 2.65
CA ILE A 37 -0.46 -19.33 2.65
C ILE A 37 -1.16 -18.51 3.75
N LYS A 38 -0.52 -18.27 4.90
CA LYS A 38 -1.06 -17.43 5.99
C LYS A 38 -1.42 -16.01 5.52
N ASN A 39 -0.82 -15.53 4.43
CA ASN A 39 -1.15 -14.23 3.87
C ASN A 39 -2.59 -14.15 3.35
N LEU A 40 -3.20 -15.27 2.92
CA LEU A 40 -4.62 -15.30 2.51
C LEU A 40 -5.56 -15.04 3.69
N LEU A 41 -5.19 -15.49 4.90
CA LEU A 41 -5.95 -15.21 6.13
C LEU A 41 -5.88 -13.73 6.51
N ILE A 42 -4.72 -13.11 6.33
CA ILE A 42 -4.50 -11.68 6.58
C ILE A 42 -5.28 -10.86 5.56
N TYR A 43 -5.23 -11.25 4.29
CA TYR A 43 -5.95 -10.59 3.20
C TYR A 43 -7.47 -10.52 3.50
N ASP A 44 -8.07 -11.65 3.88
CA ASP A 44 -9.48 -11.70 4.28
C ASP A 44 -9.77 -10.82 5.51
N ALA A 45 -8.94 -10.93 6.55
CA ALA A 45 -9.12 -10.18 7.78
C ALA A 45 -9.09 -8.66 7.54
N ILE A 46 -8.10 -8.17 6.80
CA ILE A 46 -7.98 -6.73 6.50
C ILE A 46 -9.15 -6.25 5.63
N ASN A 47 -9.54 -7.02 4.60
CA ASN A 47 -10.70 -6.66 3.78
C ASN A 47 -11.99 -6.60 4.61
N LYS A 48 -12.19 -7.53 5.55
CA LYS A 48 -13.33 -7.50 6.48
C LYS A 48 -13.32 -6.24 7.35
N ILE A 49 -12.16 -5.79 7.84
CA ILE A 49 -12.06 -4.51 8.57
C ILE A 49 -12.51 -3.34 7.69
N LEU A 50 -12.02 -3.26 6.46
CA LEU A 50 -12.40 -2.20 5.52
C LEU A 50 -13.90 -2.21 5.24
N ILE A 51 -14.47 -3.39 4.94
CA ILE A 51 -15.89 -3.56 4.62
C ILE A 51 -16.78 -3.19 5.82
N LYS A 52 -16.43 -3.66 7.03
CA LYS A 52 -17.13 -3.32 8.29
C LYS A 52 -17.19 -1.80 8.49
N ASN A 53 -16.12 -1.11 8.12
CA ASN A 53 -16.04 0.35 8.19
C ASN A 53 -16.56 1.05 6.91
N LYS A 54 -17.40 0.35 6.12
CA LYS A 54 -18.07 0.87 4.91
C LYS A 54 -17.09 1.41 3.86
N ILE A 55 -15.89 0.85 3.77
CA ILE A 55 -14.92 1.07 2.70
C ILE A 55 -15.05 -0.11 1.74
N LEU A 56 -15.19 0.20 0.45
CA LEU A 56 -15.32 -0.83 -0.56
C LEU A 56 -13.98 -1.55 -0.74
N ALA A 57 -13.97 -2.85 -0.45
CA ALA A 57 -12.83 -3.75 -0.57
C ALA A 57 -13.30 -5.14 -1.04
N PRO A 58 -12.42 -6.00 -1.59
CA PRO A 58 -12.83 -7.29 -2.13
C PRO A 58 -13.46 -8.19 -1.05
N LYS A 59 -14.72 -8.58 -1.26
CA LYS A 59 -15.40 -9.59 -0.43
C LYS A 59 -14.85 -10.97 -0.77
N LEU A 60 -14.67 -11.80 0.25
CA LEU A 60 -14.42 -13.24 0.07
C LEU A 60 -15.69 -13.88 -0.48
N ILE A 61 -15.58 -14.64 -1.58
CA ILE A 61 -16.66 -15.40 -2.21
C ILE A 61 -16.55 -16.85 -1.77
N SER A 62 -15.34 -17.43 -1.91
CA SER A 62 -15.07 -18.79 -1.48
C SER A 62 -13.61 -18.95 -1.04
N GLU A 63 -13.31 -19.99 -0.29
CA GLU A 63 -11.96 -20.34 0.12
C GLU A 63 -11.64 -21.80 -0.18
N ASN A 64 -10.42 -22.05 -0.59
CA ASN A 64 -9.84 -23.38 -0.63
C ASN A 64 -8.42 -23.31 -0.07
N TYR A 65 -8.34 -23.18 1.25
CA TYR A 65 -7.09 -22.98 1.95
C TYR A 65 -6.14 -24.17 1.81
N LEU A 66 -6.67 -25.38 1.68
CA LEU A 66 -5.85 -26.59 1.46
C LEU A 66 -5.12 -26.54 0.11
N ASN A 67 -5.73 -25.96 -0.89
CA ASN A 67 -5.14 -25.76 -2.22
C ASN A 67 -4.54 -24.38 -2.43
N ASN A 68 -4.26 -23.63 -1.34
CA ASN A 68 -3.55 -22.35 -1.32
C ASN A 68 -4.22 -21.21 -2.10
N TYR A 69 -5.55 -21.17 -2.22
CA TYR A 69 -6.24 -20.07 -2.89
C TYR A 69 -7.52 -19.62 -2.18
N ILE A 70 -7.92 -18.41 -2.51
CA ILE A 70 -9.24 -17.83 -2.20
C ILE A 70 -9.85 -17.24 -3.47
N GLU A 71 -11.17 -17.15 -3.52
CA GLU A 71 -11.93 -16.45 -4.56
C GLU A 71 -12.52 -15.20 -3.96
N ILE A 72 -12.30 -14.05 -4.60
CA ILE A 72 -12.71 -12.74 -4.13
C ILE A 72 -13.48 -11.97 -5.19
N GLN A 73 -14.21 -10.96 -4.76
CA GLN A 73 -14.93 -10.03 -5.62
C GLN A 73 -14.00 -9.31 -6.58
N TYR A 74 -14.41 -9.21 -7.84
CA TYR A 74 -13.76 -8.43 -8.88
C TYR A 74 -14.38 -7.04 -9.01
N PHE A 75 -13.55 -6.01 -9.16
CA PHE A 75 -13.96 -4.61 -9.30
C PHE A 75 -13.72 -4.03 -10.70
N GLY A 76 -13.63 -4.87 -11.72
CA GLY A 76 -13.33 -4.41 -13.07
C GLY A 76 -11.84 -4.24 -13.33
N ASP A 77 -11.50 -3.81 -14.55
CA ASP A 77 -10.12 -3.62 -14.98
C ASP A 77 -9.62 -2.18 -14.82
N GLN A 78 -10.52 -1.23 -14.45
CA GLN A 78 -10.21 0.19 -14.45
C GLN A 78 -9.67 0.66 -13.10
N THR A 79 -8.38 0.95 -13.03
CA THR A 79 -7.75 1.59 -11.89
C THR A 79 -7.92 3.11 -11.92
N LEU A 80 -7.77 3.76 -10.76
CA LEU A 80 -7.70 5.22 -10.75
C LEU A 80 -6.43 5.77 -11.42
N TYR A 81 -5.37 4.97 -11.50
CA TYR A 81 -4.20 5.30 -12.30
C TYR A 81 -4.56 5.57 -13.75
N GLU A 82 -5.30 4.65 -14.40
CA GLU A 82 -5.74 4.78 -15.79
C GLU A 82 -6.65 6.01 -15.98
N ILE A 83 -7.56 6.25 -15.03
CA ILE A 83 -8.47 7.41 -15.07
C ILE A 83 -7.70 8.72 -14.97
N ILE A 84 -6.72 8.82 -14.07
CA ILE A 84 -5.96 10.05 -13.83
C ILE A 84 -4.96 10.31 -14.94
N LYS A 85 -4.41 9.24 -15.56
CA LYS A 85 -3.51 9.34 -16.70
C LYS A 85 -4.22 9.95 -17.91
N ASN A 86 -5.51 9.71 -18.07
CA ASN A 86 -6.31 10.34 -19.12
C ASN A 86 -6.45 11.85 -18.87
N LYS A 87 -5.92 12.66 -19.82
CA LYS A 87 -5.85 14.13 -19.73
C LYS A 87 -7.23 14.81 -19.65
N LYS A 88 -8.30 14.18 -20.13
CA LYS A 88 -9.68 14.72 -20.11
C LYS A 88 -10.28 14.80 -18.72
N ASN A 89 -9.73 14.08 -17.74
CA ASN A 89 -10.28 14.02 -16.40
C ASN A 89 -9.72 15.12 -15.49
N ASN A 90 -10.60 15.74 -14.69
CA ASN A 90 -10.18 16.67 -13.65
C ASN A 90 -9.48 15.90 -12.51
N LYS A 91 -8.14 15.86 -12.57
CA LYS A 91 -7.30 15.15 -11.62
C LYS A 91 -7.60 15.55 -10.17
N PHE A 92 -7.72 16.84 -9.89
CA PHE A 92 -7.96 17.30 -8.52
C PHE A 92 -9.32 16.84 -7.97
N LYS A 93 -10.38 16.80 -8.81
CA LYS A 93 -11.69 16.25 -8.41
C LYS A 93 -11.58 14.78 -8.03
N THR A 94 -10.76 14.00 -8.75
CA THR A 94 -10.50 12.59 -8.44
C THR A 94 -9.72 12.46 -7.13
N PHE A 95 -8.63 13.22 -6.95
CA PHE A 95 -7.86 13.21 -5.70
C PHE A 95 -8.70 13.61 -4.49
N LYS A 96 -9.64 14.56 -4.62
CA LYS A 96 -10.57 14.87 -3.51
C LYS A 96 -11.42 13.67 -3.09
N LYS A 97 -11.87 12.84 -4.04
CA LYS A 97 -12.60 11.59 -3.71
C LYS A 97 -11.69 10.60 -2.98
N ILE A 98 -10.43 10.46 -3.43
CA ILE A 98 -9.46 9.55 -2.81
C ILE A 98 -9.14 9.99 -1.38
N VAL A 99 -8.89 11.29 -1.16
CA VAL A 99 -8.65 11.85 0.19
C VAL A 99 -9.82 11.60 1.13
N LYS A 100 -11.07 11.68 0.66
CA LYS A 100 -12.24 11.32 1.47
C LYS A 100 -12.22 9.86 1.92
N ILE A 101 -11.76 8.94 1.07
CA ILE A 101 -11.59 7.53 1.43
C ILE A 101 -10.46 7.36 2.43
N LEU A 102 -9.33 8.02 2.20
CA LEU A 102 -8.20 8.03 3.14
C LEU A 102 -8.64 8.50 4.52
N ASN A 103 -9.34 9.63 4.60
CA ASN A 103 -9.86 10.15 5.87
C ASN A 103 -10.76 9.13 6.56
N LYS A 104 -11.62 8.43 5.79
CA LYS A 104 -12.50 7.39 6.34
C LYS A 104 -11.72 6.17 6.84
N MET A 105 -10.68 5.74 6.11
CA MET A 105 -9.79 4.66 6.56
C MET A 105 -9.09 5.03 7.87
N GLN A 106 -8.64 6.26 8.00
CA GLN A 106 -7.93 6.75 9.18
C GLN A 106 -8.80 6.86 10.44
N LEU A 107 -10.13 6.77 10.30
CA LEU A 107 -11.08 6.69 11.41
C LEU A 107 -11.33 5.26 11.90
N ILE A 108 -10.76 4.24 11.25
CA ILE A 108 -10.91 2.85 11.65
C ILE A 108 -10.29 2.63 13.04
N GLN A 109 -11.10 2.15 13.98
CA GLN A 109 -10.68 1.77 15.33
C GLN A 109 -10.57 0.25 15.50
N ASP A 110 -11.07 -0.53 14.53
CA ASP A 110 -11.02 -1.99 14.54
C ASP A 110 -9.58 -2.48 14.35
N LYS A 111 -8.97 -2.96 15.42
CA LYS A 111 -7.60 -3.51 15.39
C LYS A 111 -7.57 -5.03 15.41
N LYS A 112 -8.73 -5.70 15.51
CA LYS A 112 -8.84 -7.16 15.62
C LYS A 112 -10.13 -7.65 14.96
N ILE A 113 -10.02 -8.73 14.17
CA ILE A 113 -11.18 -9.34 13.48
C ILE A 113 -10.94 -10.84 13.25
N LYS A 114 -12.00 -11.63 13.12
CA LYS A 114 -11.90 -13.04 12.72
C LYS A 114 -11.75 -13.19 11.20
N ASN A 115 -10.76 -13.96 10.77
CA ASN A 115 -10.61 -14.38 9.37
C ASN A 115 -11.57 -15.56 9.03
N PHE A 116 -11.54 -16.05 7.79
CA PHE A 116 -12.41 -17.12 7.32
C PHE A 116 -12.17 -18.50 8.01
N LYS A 117 -11.06 -18.66 8.73
CA LYS A 117 -10.81 -19.82 9.59
C LYS A 117 -11.26 -19.58 11.05
N ASN A 118 -12.09 -18.56 11.29
CA ASN A 118 -12.54 -18.15 12.62
C ASN A 118 -11.43 -17.80 13.62
N LYS A 119 -10.19 -17.61 13.13
CA LYS A 119 -9.06 -17.18 13.95
C LYS A 119 -8.95 -15.67 13.98
N PHE A 120 -8.70 -15.12 15.17
CA PHE A 120 -8.48 -13.69 15.31
C PHE A 120 -7.16 -13.26 14.64
N TYR A 121 -7.26 -12.21 13.83
CA TYR A 121 -6.13 -11.45 13.34
C TYR A 121 -6.11 -10.09 14.03
N LYS A 122 -4.95 -9.69 14.55
CA LYS A 122 -4.69 -8.35 15.11
C LYS A 122 -3.82 -7.58 14.13
N VAL A 123 -4.26 -6.37 13.77
CA VAL A 123 -3.44 -5.46 12.95
C VAL A 123 -2.25 -5.01 13.76
N HIS A 124 -1.04 -5.24 13.23
CA HIS A 124 0.20 -4.92 13.93
C HIS A 124 0.56 -3.44 13.83
N GLU A 125 1.42 -2.98 14.73
CA GLU A 125 1.95 -1.62 14.70
C GLU A 125 3.05 -1.48 13.64
N TYR A 126 3.05 -0.35 12.93
CA TYR A 126 4.10 0.06 11.99
C TYR A 126 5.25 0.72 12.76
N LYS A 127 5.98 -0.08 13.52
CA LYS A 127 7.08 0.38 14.36
C LYS A 127 8.19 1.04 13.54
N ASN A 128 8.91 1.99 14.14
CA ASN A 128 10.07 2.65 13.52
C ASN A 128 11.11 1.66 13.00
N LYS A 129 11.25 0.49 13.66
CA LYS A 129 12.10 -0.59 13.16
C LYS A 129 11.71 -1.06 11.77
N ILE A 130 10.42 -1.21 11.47
CA ILE A 130 9.94 -1.64 10.15
C ILE A 130 10.23 -0.56 9.11
N LEU A 131 9.96 0.71 9.41
CA LEU A 131 10.29 1.85 8.55
C LEU A 131 11.79 1.92 8.25
N PHE A 132 12.62 1.69 9.27
CA PHE A 132 14.07 1.62 9.13
C PHE A 132 14.50 0.48 8.21
N ASP A 133 13.99 -0.74 8.44
CA ASP A 133 14.33 -1.93 7.66
C ASP A 133 13.89 -1.77 6.19
N GLU A 134 12.78 -1.10 5.94
CA GLU A 134 12.32 -0.76 4.58
C GLU A 134 13.22 0.27 3.90
N ALA A 135 13.57 1.37 4.57
CA ALA A 135 14.47 2.38 4.03
C ALA A 135 15.87 1.81 3.78
N LYS A 136 16.31 0.86 4.61
CA LYS A 136 17.58 0.16 4.48
C LYS A 136 17.72 -0.60 3.16
N LEU A 137 16.62 -1.00 2.50
CA LEU A 137 16.66 -1.64 1.18
C LEU A 137 17.42 -0.79 0.16
N PHE A 138 17.39 0.55 0.28
CA PHE A 138 18.19 1.43 -0.52
C PHE A 138 19.70 1.14 -0.37
N CYS A 139 20.17 1.03 0.87
CA CYS A 139 21.56 0.69 1.15
C CYS A 139 21.95 -0.74 0.73
N ASP A 140 21.00 -1.67 0.80
CA ASP A 140 21.31 -3.06 0.52
C ASP A 140 21.36 -3.37 -0.98
N TRP A 141 20.55 -2.67 -1.79
CA TRP A 141 20.39 -2.98 -3.21
C TRP A 141 20.89 -1.89 -4.16
N TYR A 142 20.59 -0.61 -3.87
CA TYR A 142 20.97 0.50 -4.76
C TYR A 142 22.42 0.96 -4.55
N VAL A 143 22.79 1.22 -3.30
CA VAL A 143 24.11 1.78 -2.97
C VAL A 143 25.30 0.95 -3.49
N PRO A 144 25.26 -0.42 -3.41
CA PRO A 144 26.36 -1.23 -3.93
C PRO A 144 26.58 -1.13 -5.45
N LYS A 145 25.60 -0.63 -6.18
CA LYS A 145 25.72 -0.38 -7.63
C LYS A 145 26.24 1.02 -7.97
N MET A 146 26.11 1.95 -7.02
CA MET A 146 26.45 3.37 -7.25
C MET A 146 27.78 3.77 -6.62
N LEU A 147 28.26 3.05 -5.61
CA LEU A 147 29.47 3.40 -4.88
C LEU A 147 30.55 2.31 -4.98
N PRO A 148 31.84 2.72 -5.04
CA PRO A 148 32.97 1.80 -4.90
C PRO A 148 32.92 1.06 -3.54
N LYS A 149 33.35 -0.20 -3.50
CA LYS A 149 33.32 -1.06 -2.30
C LYS A 149 33.87 -0.39 -1.04
N VAL A 150 35.01 0.34 -1.19
CA VAL A 150 35.66 1.05 -0.07
C VAL A 150 34.75 2.08 0.61
N LYS A 151 33.85 2.74 -0.15
CA LYS A 151 32.98 3.79 0.38
C LYS A 151 31.68 3.25 0.98
N ILE A 152 31.29 2.02 0.63
CA ILE A 152 30.00 1.44 1.02
C ILE A 152 29.87 1.31 2.55
N ILE A 153 30.89 0.85 3.24
CA ILE A 153 30.86 0.61 4.71
C ILE A 153 30.62 1.93 5.45
N LYS A 154 31.41 2.97 5.11
CA LYS A 154 31.28 4.31 5.73
C LYS A 154 29.90 4.91 5.42
N PHE A 155 29.41 4.80 4.18
CA PHE A 155 28.09 5.27 3.78
C PHE A 155 27.00 4.57 4.58
N ARG A 156 27.00 3.23 4.65
CA ARG A 156 26.00 2.45 5.40
C ARG A 156 25.96 2.82 6.88
N LYS A 157 27.10 3.04 7.51
CA LYS A 157 27.17 3.47 8.94
C LYS A 157 26.49 4.82 9.12
N LYS A 158 26.86 5.82 8.29
CA LYS A 158 26.26 7.16 8.33
C LYS A 158 24.75 7.11 8.03
N PHE A 159 24.34 6.42 6.94
CA PHE A 159 22.94 6.28 6.58
C PHE A 159 22.09 5.69 7.71
N LYS A 160 22.57 4.61 8.35
CA LYS A 160 21.84 3.99 9.46
C LYS A 160 21.65 4.96 10.63
N SER A 161 22.67 5.74 10.97
CA SER A 161 22.60 6.76 12.02
C SER A 161 21.57 7.85 11.65
N GLU A 162 21.67 8.40 10.44
CA GLU A 162 20.76 9.47 9.98
C GLU A 162 19.31 9.01 9.95
N ILE A 163 19.02 7.81 9.42
CA ILE A 163 17.64 7.29 9.38
C ILE A 163 17.09 7.07 10.79
N LYS A 164 17.89 6.58 11.74
CA LYS A 164 17.45 6.44 13.14
C LYS A 164 17.14 7.79 13.78
N ASN A 165 18.00 8.78 13.55
CA ASN A 165 17.78 10.14 14.04
C ASN A 165 16.51 10.75 13.45
N LEU A 166 16.30 10.63 12.13
CA LEU A 166 15.09 11.10 11.48
C LEU A 166 13.82 10.42 12.06
N LEU A 167 13.84 9.10 12.23
CA LEU A 167 12.71 8.36 12.80
C LEU A 167 12.38 8.78 14.22
N SER A 168 13.36 9.19 15.02
CA SER A 168 13.13 9.68 16.41
C SER A 168 12.46 11.05 16.43
N THR A 169 12.46 11.79 15.32
CA THR A 169 11.84 13.13 15.23
C THR A 169 10.38 13.10 14.73
N LEU A 170 9.79 11.93 14.49
CA LEU A 170 8.39 11.82 14.14
C LEU A 170 7.51 12.34 15.28
N ASN A 171 6.52 13.16 14.94
CA ASN A 171 5.65 13.86 15.90
C ASN A 171 4.37 13.06 16.22
N TYR A 172 3.78 12.41 15.19
CA TYR A 172 2.54 11.67 15.37
C TYR A 172 2.81 10.22 15.74
N LYS A 173 1.99 9.70 16.66
CA LYS A 173 2.04 8.30 17.11
C LYS A 173 1.56 7.34 16.01
N ASN A 174 1.93 6.08 16.16
CA ASN A 174 1.42 4.99 15.34
C ASN A 174 0.07 4.50 15.88
N ASP A 175 -0.99 5.25 15.65
CA ASP A 175 -2.34 4.98 16.15
C ASP A 175 -3.41 4.87 15.06
N THR A 176 -3.04 5.19 13.83
CA THR A 176 -3.94 5.31 12.68
C THR A 176 -3.83 4.08 11.77
N PHE A 177 -4.96 3.60 11.23
CA PHE A 177 -4.95 2.55 10.22
C PHE A 177 -4.28 3.05 8.94
N VAL A 178 -3.24 2.33 8.49
CA VAL A 178 -2.40 2.66 7.33
C VAL A 178 -2.40 1.48 6.36
N HIS A 179 -2.74 1.73 5.10
CA HIS A 179 -2.73 0.74 4.02
C HIS A 179 -1.31 0.36 3.59
N ARG A 180 -0.36 1.26 3.72
CA ARG A 180 1.05 1.23 3.30
C ARG A 180 1.30 1.39 1.80
N ASP A 181 0.42 0.88 0.97
CA ASP A 181 0.50 1.03 -0.49
C ASP A 181 -0.75 1.72 -1.04
N PHE A 182 -1.14 2.85 -0.37
CA PHE A 182 -2.30 3.66 -0.73
C PHE A 182 -1.97 4.59 -1.91
N HIS A 183 -1.93 4.03 -3.10
CA HIS A 183 -1.69 4.77 -4.34
C HIS A 183 -2.72 4.42 -5.41
N VAL A 184 -2.78 5.24 -6.45
CA VAL A 184 -3.86 5.21 -7.45
C VAL A 184 -4.00 3.90 -8.23
N SER A 185 -2.92 3.09 -8.32
CA SER A 185 -2.98 1.77 -8.97
C SER A 185 -3.65 0.69 -8.09
N ASN A 186 -3.73 0.91 -6.76
CA ASN A 186 -4.42 0.04 -5.81
C ASN A 186 -5.84 0.53 -5.49
N LEU A 187 -6.36 1.44 -6.30
CA LEU A 187 -7.71 1.97 -6.18
C LEU A 187 -8.47 1.68 -7.47
N MET A 188 -9.49 0.81 -7.36
CA MET A 188 -10.34 0.42 -8.50
C MET A 188 -11.53 1.37 -8.61
N TYR A 189 -11.99 1.62 -9.83
CA TYR A 189 -13.15 2.46 -10.10
C TYR A 189 -14.26 1.68 -10.76
N GLN A 190 -15.35 1.48 -10.05
CA GLN A 190 -16.51 0.75 -10.57
C GLN A 190 -17.80 1.43 -10.10
N ASN A 191 -18.76 1.64 -11.01
CA ASN A 191 -20.09 2.19 -10.71
C ASN A 191 -20.01 3.51 -9.88
N LYS A 192 -19.14 4.43 -10.29
CA LYS A 192 -18.90 5.73 -9.64
C LYS A 192 -18.34 5.62 -8.20
N LYS A 193 -18.00 4.41 -7.73
CA LYS A 193 -17.39 4.13 -6.43
C LYS A 193 -15.92 3.76 -6.58
N ILE A 194 -15.16 3.98 -5.52
CA ILE A 194 -13.73 3.61 -5.44
C ILE A 194 -13.60 2.47 -4.46
N ALA A 195 -13.01 1.36 -4.90
CA ALA A 195 -12.65 0.24 -4.05
C ALA A 195 -11.15 0.23 -3.77
N VAL A 196 -10.77 -0.17 -2.56
CA VAL A 196 -9.38 -0.31 -2.11
C VAL A 196 -8.99 -1.78 -2.22
N ILE A 197 -7.90 -2.06 -2.93
CA ILE A 197 -7.37 -3.42 -3.11
C ILE A 197 -5.93 -3.50 -2.57
N ASP A 198 -5.40 -4.71 -2.48
CA ASP A 198 -4.01 -4.99 -2.04
C ASP A 198 -3.73 -4.53 -0.60
N SER A 199 -4.71 -4.72 0.29
CA SER A 199 -4.74 -4.16 1.65
C SER A 199 -4.07 -5.04 2.73
N GLN A 200 -3.61 -6.26 2.43
CA GLN A 200 -3.13 -7.25 3.40
C GLN A 200 -1.90 -6.82 4.20
N ASP A 201 -1.16 -5.84 3.71
CA ASP A 201 0.02 -5.31 4.40
C ASP A 201 -0.30 -4.12 5.31
N ALA A 202 -1.60 -3.84 5.54
CA ALA A 202 -2.04 -2.76 6.40
C ALA A 202 -1.55 -2.91 7.85
N LEU A 203 -1.21 -1.79 8.47
CA LEU A 203 -0.68 -1.70 9.83
C LEU A 203 -1.34 -0.52 10.57
N ILE A 204 -1.07 -0.40 11.86
CA ILE A 204 -1.38 0.79 12.64
C ILE A 204 -0.14 1.66 12.68
N GLY A 205 -0.19 2.82 12.04
CA GLY A 205 0.99 3.66 11.80
C GLY A 205 0.72 5.16 11.90
N ASN A 206 1.71 5.93 11.48
CA ASN A 206 1.62 7.39 11.42
C ASN A 206 0.65 7.83 10.31
N LYS A 207 -0.30 8.69 10.66
CA LYS A 207 -1.36 9.16 9.76
C LYS A 207 -0.88 9.86 8.48
N ALA A 208 0.35 10.35 8.45
CA ALA A 208 0.90 11.02 7.27
C ALA A 208 1.36 10.02 6.18
N TYR A 209 1.58 8.74 6.52
CA TYR A 209 2.19 7.76 5.63
C TYR A 209 1.39 7.54 4.33
N ASP A 210 0.10 7.27 4.43
CA ASP A 210 -0.72 6.98 3.25
C ASP A 210 -0.97 8.23 2.38
N LEU A 211 -0.98 9.43 3.00
CA LEU A 211 -1.02 10.67 2.23
C LEU A 211 0.28 10.84 1.42
N ALA A 212 1.44 10.56 2.02
CA ALA A 212 2.73 10.56 1.32
C ALA A 212 2.74 9.53 0.18
N SER A 213 2.21 8.33 0.42
CA SER A 213 2.05 7.29 -0.58
C SER A 213 1.20 7.73 -1.78
N LEU A 214 0.13 8.49 -1.52
CA LEU A 214 -0.77 8.99 -2.54
C LEU A 214 -0.19 10.15 -3.35
N ILE A 215 0.45 11.11 -2.69
CA ILE A 215 0.92 12.36 -3.31
C ILE A 215 2.24 12.15 -4.04
N ASP A 216 3.15 11.36 -3.47
CA ASP A 216 4.49 11.09 -4.01
C ASP A 216 4.59 9.71 -4.67
N ASP A 217 3.51 9.28 -5.32
CA ASP A 217 3.52 8.04 -6.10
C ASP A 217 4.45 8.17 -7.31
N VAL A 218 5.52 7.38 -7.31
CA VAL A 218 6.54 7.37 -8.38
C VAL A 218 6.01 6.89 -9.74
N ARG A 219 4.85 6.20 -9.75
CA ARG A 219 4.21 5.68 -10.98
C ARG A 219 3.43 6.76 -11.72
N LEU A 220 2.97 7.80 -10.99
CA LEU A 220 2.13 8.85 -11.54
C LEU A 220 2.85 10.20 -11.48
N LYS A 221 3.32 10.68 -12.64
CA LYS A 221 3.89 12.05 -12.73
C LYS A 221 2.83 13.09 -12.38
N THR A 222 2.98 13.69 -11.21
CA THR A 222 2.07 14.69 -10.66
C THR A 222 2.78 16.04 -10.50
N SER A 223 2.18 17.12 -10.97
CA SER A 223 2.77 18.46 -10.82
C SER A 223 2.78 18.93 -9.36
N ASN A 224 3.80 19.72 -8.98
CA ASN A 224 3.91 20.26 -7.62
C ASN A 224 2.65 21.05 -7.22
N LYS A 225 2.07 21.82 -8.15
CA LYS A 225 0.80 22.55 -7.93
C LYS A 225 -0.36 21.62 -7.56
N LEU A 226 -0.45 20.42 -8.17
CA LEU A 226 -1.48 19.44 -7.84
C LEU A 226 -1.20 18.77 -6.50
N LYS A 227 0.06 18.40 -6.24
CA LYS A 227 0.49 17.82 -4.95
C LYS A 227 0.11 18.76 -3.79
N GLU A 228 0.44 20.03 -3.92
CA GLU A 228 0.11 21.07 -2.94
C GLU A 228 -1.41 21.22 -2.73
N LYS A 229 -2.19 21.24 -3.81
CA LYS A 229 -3.66 21.30 -3.73
C LYS A 229 -4.25 20.11 -2.98
N VAL A 230 -3.72 18.89 -3.23
CA VAL A 230 -4.17 17.69 -2.55
C VAL A 230 -3.80 17.72 -1.08
N PHE A 231 -2.56 18.11 -0.74
CA PHE A 231 -2.11 18.28 0.64
C PHE A 231 -2.97 19.29 1.38
N LYS A 232 -3.16 20.50 0.84
CA LYS A 232 -4.03 21.54 1.44
C LYS A 232 -5.47 21.06 1.64
N PHE A 233 -6.00 20.29 0.68
CA PHE A 233 -7.34 19.71 0.82
C PHE A 233 -7.40 18.69 1.95
N TYR A 234 -6.40 17.83 2.11
CA TYR A 234 -6.33 16.88 3.22
C TYR A 234 -6.28 17.63 4.56
N ILE A 235 -5.42 18.63 4.71
CA ILE A 235 -5.34 19.45 5.94
C ILE A 235 -6.70 20.12 6.24
N LYS A 236 -7.33 20.74 5.25
CA LYS A 236 -8.65 21.37 5.42
C LYS A 236 -9.73 20.41 5.94
N THR A 237 -9.66 19.14 5.54
CA THR A 237 -10.64 18.11 5.95
C THR A 237 -10.29 17.42 7.26
N ASN A 238 -9.15 17.75 7.88
CA ASN A 238 -8.64 17.17 9.14
C ASN A 238 -8.30 18.27 10.15
N LYS A 239 -9.30 18.97 10.65
CA LYS A 239 -9.15 20.19 11.52
C LYS A 239 -8.30 20.01 12.78
N LYS A 240 -8.10 18.76 13.26
CA LYS A 240 -7.29 18.47 14.47
C LYS A 240 -5.79 18.29 14.17
N ILE A 241 -5.36 18.49 12.93
CA ILE A 241 -3.97 18.39 12.54
C ILE A 241 -3.23 19.68 12.87
N GLU A 242 -2.12 19.55 13.60
CA GLU A 242 -1.13 20.60 13.75
C GLU A 242 -0.24 20.65 12.49
N LEU A 243 -0.39 21.70 11.70
CA LEU A 243 0.14 21.77 10.32
C LEU A 243 1.67 21.51 10.25
N ASN A 244 2.45 22.20 11.11
CA ASN A 244 3.90 22.13 11.03
C ASN A 244 4.43 20.74 11.40
N LYS A 245 3.89 20.12 12.46
CA LYS A 245 4.24 18.75 12.87
C LYS A 245 3.85 17.73 11.80
N PHE A 246 2.65 17.88 11.26
CA PHE A 246 2.16 16.98 10.21
C PHE A 246 2.96 17.09 8.92
N LYS A 247 3.29 18.32 8.49
CA LYS A 247 4.10 18.55 7.30
C LYS A 247 5.48 17.92 7.43
N ARG A 248 6.12 18.07 8.59
CA ARG A 248 7.42 17.42 8.89
C ARG A 248 7.34 15.90 8.80
N ASP A 249 6.33 15.28 9.43
CA ASP A 249 6.14 13.82 9.36
C ASP A 249 5.85 13.36 7.93
N PHE A 250 5.02 14.11 7.20
CA PHE A 250 4.71 13.83 5.79
C PHE A 250 5.97 13.84 4.91
N GLU A 251 6.81 14.87 5.02
CA GLU A 251 8.04 14.99 4.24
C GLU A 251 9.02 13.87 4.58
N LEU A 252 9.20 13.57 5.86
CA LEU A 252 10.08 12.50 6.35
C LEU A 252 9.60 11.13 5.85
N LEU A 253 8.33 10.81 6.02
CA LEU A 253 7.76 9.53 5.58
C LEU A 253 7.76 9.39 4.06
N SER A 254 7.62 10.49 3.31
CA SER A 254 7.80 10.50 1.86
C SER A 254 9.23 10.12 1.45
N ILE A 255 10.23 10.68 2.12
CA ILE A 255 11.65 10.32 1.88
C ILE A 255 11.89 8.84 2.18
N LEU A 256 11.48 8.35 3.35
CA LEU A 256 11.68 6.95 3.74
C LEU A 256 11.00 5.99 2.76
N ARG A 257 9.79 6.32 2.33
CA ARG A 257 9.05 5.55 1.34
C ARG A 257 9.77 5.53 -0.03
N ASN A 258 10.29 6.65 -0.48
CA ASN A 258 11.04 6.73 -1.74
C ASN A 258 12.33 5.90 -1.67
N LEU A 259 13.07 5.92 -0.57
CA LEU A 259 14.22 5.05 -0.35
C LEU A 259 13.84 3.56 -0.42
N LYS A 260 12.73 3.16 0.25
CA LYS A 260 12.16 1.81 0.14
C LYS A 260 11.91 1.43 -1.32
N ILE A 261 11.23 2.29 -2.08
CA ILE A 261 10.85 2.01 -3.48
C ILE A 261 12.08 1.84 -4.37
N ILE A 262 13.07 2.73 -4.26
CA ILE A 262 14.32 2.61 -5.02
C ILE A 262 15.01 1.27 -4.70
N GLY A 263 15.08 0.90 -3.42
CA GLY A 263 15.66 -0.38 -3.00
C GLY A 263 14.88 -1.58 -3.54
N ILE A 264 13.54 -1.53 -3.52
CA ILE A 264 12.69 -2.60 -4.08
C ILE A 264 12.90 -2.74 -5.59
N PHE A 265 12.87 -1.64 -6.35
CA PHE A 265 13.03 -1.70 -7.80
C PHE A 265 14.40 -2.24 -8.19
N MET A 266 15.46 -1.80 -7.52
CA MET A 266 16.79 -2.35 -7.75
C MET A 266 16.87 -3.84 -7.42
N ARG A 267 16.24 -4.29 -6.33
CA ARG A 267 16.17 -5.70 -5.97
C ARG A 267 15.43 -6.52 -7.03
N LEU A 268 14.29 -6.02 -7.52
CA LEU A 268 13.50 -6.69 -8.56
C LEU A 268 14.31 -6.82 -9.86
N ALA A 269 15.00 -5.75 -10.27
CA ALA A 269 15.85 -5.77 -11.47
C ALA A 269 17.03 -6.74 -11.34
N LEU A 270 17.71 -6.76 -10.19
CA LEU A 270 18.96 -7.52 -10.02
C LEU A 270 18.75 -8.99 -9.61
N ARG A 271 17.70 -9.29 -8.85
CA ARG A 271 17.45 -10.63 -8.32
C ARG A 271 16.36 -11.37 -9.07
N ASP A 272 15.32 -10.66 -9.46
CA ASP A 272 14.08 -11.27 -9.96
C ASP A 272 13.92 -11.04 -11.48
N ASN A 273 14.87 -10.34 -12.14
CA ASN A 273 14.88 -10.01 -13.59
C ASN A 273 13.54 -9.40 -14.06
N LYS A 274 12.97 -8.49 -13.26
CA LYS A 274 11.68 -7.84 -13.51
C LYS A 274 11.84 -6.33 -13.71
#